data_687eebfcce3a5073caa339e1563d6262
#
_entry.id   687eebfcce3a5073caa339e1563d6262
#
_cell.length_a   1.000
_cell.length_b   1.000
_cell.length_c   1.000
_cell.angle_alpha   90.00
_cell.angle_beta   90.00
_cell.angle_gamma   90.00
#
_symmetry.space_group_name_H-M   'P 1'
#
loop_
_entity.id
_entity.type
_entity.pdbx_description
1 polymer ?
#
loop_
_entity_poly.entity_id
_entity_poly.type
_entity_poly.pdbx_seq_one_letter_code
_entity_poly.pdbx_strand_id
1 'polypeptide(L)'
;MSITRIDSNGLNESHYSAEACIVWCFDARTSGDLDGFLSNRGFTRADVIKVAGGAKALAFNQSVAKSAEEIEAGLSAREFLLNQIETSIRLHGPKLVVLMLHVDCGGYGYSKAFSSPEAELTHHENELEAAKEFLANKLPNGITIETVLVVR
;
A
#
# COMPACT_ATOMS: atom_id res chain seq x y z
N MET A 1 18.35 -10.03 -27.94
CA MET A 1 17.52 -9.90 -26.73
C MET A 1 17.58 -11.20 -25.96
N SER A 2 18.06 -11.22 -24.70
CA SER A 2 18.13 -12.45 -23.90
C SER A 2 17.14 -12.34 -22.72
N ILE A 3 16.40 -13.41 -22.50
CA ILE A 3 15.49 -13.54 -21.36
C ILE A 3 16.04 -14.62 -20.44
N THR A 4 16.33 -14.27 -19.18
CA THR A 4 16.71 -15.26 -18.18
C THR A 4 15.45 -15.97 -17.69
N ARG A 5 15.46 -17.31 -17.70
CA ARG A 5 14.38 -18.14 -17.14
C ARG A 5 14.81 -18.70 -15.80
N ILE A 6 13.89 -18.67 -14.85
CA ILE A 6 14.09 -19.17 -13.50
C ILE A 6 12.99 -20.20 -13.21
N ASP A 7 13.38 -21.38 -12.73
CA ASP A 7 12.40 -22.38 -12.31
C ASP A 7 11.72 -21.95 -11.02
N SER A 8 10.40 -22.09 -10.96
CA SER A 8 9.61 -21.75 -9.81
C SER A 8 9.14 -23.02 -9.09
N ASN A 9 9.33 -23.04 -7.78
CA ASN A 9 8.80 -24.10 -6.92
C ASN A 9 7.37 -23.82 -6.44
N GLY A 10 6.88 -22.59 -6.61
CA GLY A 10 5.57 -22.13 -6.11
C GLY A 10 4.41 -22.27 -7.09
N LEU A 11 4.67 -22.50 -8.37
CA LEU A 11 3.62 -22.54 -9.42
C LEU A 11 2.97 -23.93 -9.59
N ASN A 12 3.11 -24.82 -8.62
CA ASN A 12 2.45 -26.12 -8.65
C ASN A 12 0.97 -26.06 -8.26
N GLU A 13 0.54 -24.95 -7.67
CA GLU A 13 -0.87 -24.70 -7.35
C GLU A 13 -1.50 -23.86 -8.44
N SER A 14 -2.66 -24.31 -8.94
CA SER A 14 -3.40 -23.57 -9.97
C SER A 14 -4.12 -22.33 -9.42
N HIS A 15 -4.29 -22.24 -8.08
CA HIS A 15 -5.18 -21.27 -7.47
C HIS A 15 -4.95 -21.19 -5.95
N TYR A 16 -5.09 -20.00 -5.35
CA TYR A 16 -5.05 -19.83 -3.90
C TYR A 16 -6.02 -18.73 -3.44
N SER A 17 -6.35 -18.73 -2.15
CA SER A 17 -7.05 -17.65 -1.48
C SER A 17 -6.07 -16.84 -0.66
N ALA A 18 -6.10 -15.51 -0.82
CA ALA A 18 -5.25 -14.62 -0.04
C ALA A 18 -5.87 -14.30 1.32
N GLU A 19 -5.05 -14.28 2.36
CA GLU A 19 -5.44 -13.91 3.72
C GLU A 19 -5.65 -12.40 3.84
N ALA A 20 -4.86 -11.63 3.07
CA ALA A 20 -4.95 -10.18 2.99
C ALA A 20 -4.42 -9.66 1.65
N CYS A 21 -4.86 -8.46 1.28
CA CYS A 21 -4.20 -7.62 0.30
C CYS A 21 -3.47 -6.50 1.05
N ILE A 22 -2.16 -6.40 0.90
CA ILE A 22 -1.32 -5.46 1.64
C ILE A 22 -0.73 -4.44 0.68
N VAL A 23 -0.91 -3.16 0.97
CA VAL A 23 -0.29 -2.05 0.24
C VAL A 23 0.90 -1.54 1.06
N TRP A 24 2.10 -1.65 0.52
CA TRP A 24 3.35 -1.32 1.18
C TRP A 24 4.30 -0.51 0.31
N CYS A 25 5.21 0.22 0.94
CA CYS A 25 6.28 0.92 0.20
C CYS A 25 7.31 -0.08 -0.37
N PHE A 26 7.84 0.23 -1.54
CA PHE A 26 8.90 -0.58 -2.14
C PHE A 26 10.30 -0.31 -1.55
N ASP A 27 10.44 0.62 -0.59
CA ASP A 27 11.73 0.94 0.03
C ASP A 27 12.37 -0.33 0.62
N ALA A 28 13.55 -0.68 0.11
CA ALA A 28 14.24 -1.91 0.51
C ALA A 28 14.61 -1.93 2.00
N ARG A 29 14.78 -0.76 2.63
CA ARG A 29 15.05 -0.65 4.07
C ARG A 29 13.94 -1.21 4.93
N THR A 30 12.71 -1.25 4.42
CA THR A 30 11.51 -1.67 5.13
C THR A 30 11.05 -3.09 4.79
N SER A 31 11.84 -3.85 4.05
CA SER A 31 11.49 -5.24 3.69
C SER A 31 11.38 -6.14 4.92
N GLY A 32 12.27 -5.99 5.90
CA GLY A 32 12.20 -6.74 7.16
C GLY A 32 10.96 -6.40 8.01
N ASP A 33 10.47 -5.16 7.94
CA ASP A 33 9.24 -4.74 8.64
C ASP A 33 8.02 -5.46 8.06
N LEU A 34 7.96 -5.57 6.74
CA LEU A 34 6.90 -6.34 6.07
C LEU A 34 6.96 -7.81 6.45
N ASP A 35 8.15 -8.42 6.40
CA ASP A 35 8.34 -9.84 6.76
C ASP A 35 7.93 -10.09 8.21
N GLY A 36 8.31 -9.20 9.11
CA GLY A 36 7.92 -9.24 10.52
C GLY A 36 6.41 -9.10 10.70
N PHE A 37 5.77 -8.17 9.98
CA PHE A 37 4.32 -7.99 10.02
C PHE A 37 3.59 -9.27 9.56
N LEU A 38 3.99 -9.83 8.41
CA LEU A 38 3.39 -11.05 7.88
C LEU A 38 3.52 -12.22 8.87
N SER A 39 4.72 -12.41 9.43
CA SER A 39 4.99 -13.47 10.40
C SER A 39 4.16 -13.31 11.67
N ASN A 40 4.09 -12.10 12.22
CA ASN A 40 3.33 -11.81 13.45
C ASN A 40 1.82 -12.02 13.26
N ARG A 41 1.32 -11.80 12.04
CA ARG A 41 -0.09 -12.04 11.69
C ARG A 41 -0.36 -13.49 11.29
N GLY A 42 0.67 -14.30 11.13
CA GLY A 42 0.56 -15.68 10.64
C GLY A 42 0.13 -15.77 9.17
N PHE A 43 0.36 -14.70 8.39
CA PHE A 43 0.05 -14.68 6.98
C PHE A 43 1.10 -15.43 6.17
N THR A 44 0.66 -16.44 5.45
CA THR A 44 1.51 -17.26 4.56
C THR A 44 1.25 -16.98 3.09
N ARG A 45 0.08 -16.44 2.77
CA ARG A 45 -0.37 -16.13 1.41
C ARG A 45 -1.10 -14.80 1.38
N ALA A 46 -0.35 -13.72 1.47
CA ALA A 46 -0.87 -12.38 1.28
C ALA A 46 -0.49 -11.85 -0.11
N ASP A 47 -1.43 -11.18 -0.77
CA ASP A 47 -1.10 -10.38 -1.95
C ASP A 47 -0.44 -9.10 -1.49
N VAL A 48 0.77 -8.81 -1.97
CA VAL A 48 1.51 -7.60 -1.59
C VAL A 48 1.71 -6.69 -2.79
N ILE A 49 1.16 -5.48 -2.69
CA ILE A 49 1.34 -4.42 -3.68
C ILE A 49 2.41 -3.47 -3.15
N LYS A 50 3.58 -3.46 -3.78
CA LYS A 50 4.70 -2.58 -3.42
C LYS A 50 4.81 -1.42 -4.40
N VAL A 51 4.59 -0.21 -3.90
CA VAL A 51 4.67 1.03 -4.68
C VAL A 51 5.39 2.13 -3.90
N ALA A 52 5.89 3.15 -4.60
CA ALA A 52 6.48 4.31 -3.93
C ALA A 52 5.47 4.97 -2.99
N GLY A 53 5.86 5.16 -1.72
CA GLY A 53 5.00 5.79 -0.72
C GLY A 53 3.87 4.91 -0.19
N GLY A 54 3.85 3.61 -0.51
CA GLY A 54 2.82 2.70 0.00
C GLY A 54 1.39 3.18 -0.31
N ALA A 55 0.58 3.39 0.73
CA ALA A 55 -0.82 3.81 0.61
C ALA A 55 -1.03 5.28 0.19
N LYS A 56 0.05 6.07 0.03
CA LYS A 56 -0.01 7.51 -0.28
C LYS A 56 -0.99 7.87 -1.40
N ALA A 57 -0.96 7.12 -2.50
CA ALA A 57 -1.78 7.44 -3.68
C ALA A 57 -3.29 7.40 -3.37
N LEU A 58 -3.73 6.58 -2.43
CA LEU A 58 -5.15 6.50 -2.03
C LEU A 58 -5.59 7.73 -1.22
N ALA A 59 -4.67 8.39 -0.54
CA ALA A 59 -4.92 9.62 0.23
C ALA A 59 -4.89 10.89 -0.63
N PHE A 60 -4.63 10.77 -1.93
CA PHE A 60 -4.49 11.92 -2.80
C PHE A 60 -5.68 12.87 -2.70
N ASN A 61 -5.38 14.15 -2.44
CA ASN A 61 -6.37 15.22 -2.34
C ASN A 61 -6.08 16.28 -3.41
N GLN A 62 -6.93 16.35 -4.44
CA GLN A 62 -6.77 17.29 -5.53
C GLN A 62 -6.89 18.76 -5.11
N SER A 63 -7.52 19.06 -3.97
CA SER A 63 -7.68 20.43 -3.48
C SER A 63 -6.37 21.09 -3.05
N VAL A 64 -5.32 20.28 -2.75
CA VAL A 64 -4.00 20.76 -2.36
C VAL A 64 -2.97 20.67 -3.49
N ALA A 65 -3.36 20.12 -4.65
CA ALA A 65 -2.51 20.06 -5.83
C ALA A 65 -2.25 21.46 -6.41
N LYS A 66 -1.02 21.69 -6.86
CA LYS A 66 -0.54 23.00 -7.31
C LYS A 66 -0.70 23.23 -8.82
N SER A 67 -1.00 22.18 -9.57
CA SER A 67 -1.14 22.24 -11.03
C SER A 67 -2.09 21.18 -11.57
N ALA A 68 -2.56 21.38 -12.82
CA ALA A 68 -3.39 20.39 -13.52
C ALA A 68 -2.63 19.06 -13.73
N GLU A 69 -1.31 19.13 -13.97
CA GLU A 69 -0.45 17.95 -14.12
C GLU A 69 -0.34 17.16 -12.81
N GLU A 70 -0.24 17.83 -11.67
CA GLU A 70 -0.26 17.17 -10.36
C GLU A 70 -1.61 16.50 -10.08
N ILE A 71 -2.71 17.11 -10.46
CA ILE A 71 -4.04 16.52 -10.34
C ILE A 71 -4.14 15.25 -11.18
N GLU A 72 -3.78 15.32 -12.45
CA GLU A 72 -3.83 14.19 -13.37
C GLU A 72 -2.95 13.03 -12.88
N ALA A 73 -1.72 13.32 -12.49
CA ALA A 73 -0.79 12.31 -11.97
C ALA A 73 -1.30 11.67 -10.68
N GLY A 74 -1.83 12.45 -9.75
CA GLY A 74 -2.39 11.96 -8.49
C GLY A 74 -3.63 11.09 -8.68
N LEU A 75 -4.55 11.50 -9.54
CA LEU A 75 -5.74 10.72 -9.88
C LEU A 75 -5.37 9.40 -10.57
N SER A 76 -4.43 9.43 -11.52
CA SER A 76 -3.95 8.23 -12.23
C SER A 76 -3.28 7.24 -11.29
N ALA A 77 -2.43 7.72 -10.38
CA ALA A 77 -1.76 6.87 -9.39
C ALA A 77 -2.77 6.23 -8.42
N ARG A 78 -3.76 7.00 -7.97
CA ARG A 78 -4.82 6.51 -7.09
C ARG A 78 -5.67 5.44 -7.78
N GLU A 79 -6.08 5.68 -9.01
CA GLU A 79 -6.87 4.73 -9.79
C GLU A 79 -6.10 3.45 -10.09
N PHE A 80 -4.82 3.55 -10.43
CA PHE A 80 -3.95 2.39 -10.62
C PHE A 80 -3.90 1.53 -9.36
N LEU A 81 -3.65 2.13 -8.19
CA LEU A 81 -3.54 1.41 -6.92
C LEU A 81 -4.88 0.77 -6.51
N LEU A 82 -5.98 1.50 -6.67
CA LEU A 82 -7.33 0.97 -6.45
C LEU A 82 -7.58 -0.27 -7.33
N ASN A 83 -7.26 -0.19 -8.61
CA ASN A 83 -7.42 -1.30 -9.55
C ASN A 83 -6.62 -2.55 -9.14
N GLN A 84 -5.40 -2.37 -8.60
CA GLN A 84 -4.60 -3.49 -8.09
C GLN A 84 -5.27 -4.17 -6.90
N ILE A 85 -5.81 -3.37 -5.96
CA ILE A 85 -6.53 -3.90 -4.78
C ILE A 85 -7.79 -4.66 -5.22
N GLU A 86 -8.60 -4.08 -6.09
CA GLU A 86 -9.80 -4.72 -6.63
C GLU A 86 -9.49 -6.00 -7.39
N THR A 87 -8.36 -6.03 -8.09
CA THR A 87 -7.88 -7.23 -8.80
C THR A 87 -7.50 -8.34 -7.83
N SER A 88 -6.80 -8.03 -6.74
CA SER A 88 -6.51 -9.00 -5.67
C SER A 88 -7.81 -9.57 -5.08
N ILE A 89 -8.76 -8.71 -4.74
CA ILE A 89 -10.06 -9.13 -4.20
C ILE A 89 -10.80 -10.06 -5.17
N ARG A 90 -10.81 -9.72 -6.45
CA ARG A 90 -11.48 -10.51 -7.49
C ARG A 90 -10.82 -11.86 -7.74
N LEU A 91 -9.49 -11.93 -7.74
CA LEU A 91 -8.74 -13.15 -8.07
C LEU A 91 -8.57 -14.07 -6.87
N HIS A 92 -8.27 -13.52 -5.70
CA HIS A 92 -7.85 -14.30 -4.53
C HIS A 92 -8.76 -14.13 -3.31
N GLY A 93 -9.75 -13.26 -3.38
CA GLY A 93 -10.83 -13.12 -2.41
C GLY A 93 -10.44 -12.70 -0.99
N PRO A 94 -9.38 -11.91 -0.74
CA PRO A 94 -9.08 -11.46 0.61
C PRO A 94 -10.25 -10.65 1.18
N LYS A 95 -10.51 -10.81 2.49
CA LYS A 95 -11.51 -10.03 3.23
C LYS A 95 -10.87 -8.92 4.06
N LEU A 96 -9.56 -8.81 4.00
CA LEU A 96 -8.76 -7.81 4.69
C LEU A 96 -7.87 -7.08 3.68
N VAL A 97 -7.90 -5.76 3.72
CA VAL A 97 -6.93 -4.89 3.05
C VAL A 97 -6.15 -4.15 4.13
N VAL A 98 -4.83 -4.18 4.06
CA VAL A 98 -3.95 -3.47 4.99
C VAL A 98 -3.24 -2.35 4.25
N LEU A 99 -3.45 -1.12 4.69
CA LEU A 99 -2.80 0.07 4.16
C LEU A 99 -1.64 0.45 5.07
N MET A 100 -0.44 0.47 4.53
CA MET A 100 0.76 0.70 5.32
C MET A 100 1.55 1.91 4.83
N LEU A 101 2.06 2.67 5.80
CA LEU A 101 3.05 3.73 5.63
C LEU A 101 4.22 3.51 6.59
N HIS A 102 5.33 4.20 6.36
CA HIS A 102 6.47 4.23 7.28
C HIS A 102 7.07 5.62 7.36
N VAL A 103 7.69 5.95 8.49
CA VAL A 103 8.43 7.19 8.66
C VAL A 103 9.66 7.23 7.76
N ASP A 104 10.20 8.40 7.50
CA ASP A 104 11.35 8.63 6.64
C ASP A 104 11.18 8.06 5.21
N CYS A 105 9.97 8.14 4.69
CA CYS A 105 9.65 7.66 3.36
C CYS A 105 10.05 8.67 2.28
N GLY A 106 10.81 8.20 1.28
CA GLY A 106 11.20 9.03 0.13
C GLY A 106 10.00 9.53 -0.69
N GLY A 107 8.89 8.80 -0.69
CA GLY A 107 7.63 9.23 -1.32
C GLY A 107 7.03 10.49 -0.71
N TYR A 108 7.44 10.87 0.50
CA TYR A 108 7.05 12.08 1.21
C TYR A 108 8.20 13.09 1.39
N GLY A 109 9.36 12.84 0.78
CA GLY A 109 10.53 13.71 0.88
C GLY A 109 11.39 13.44 2.10
N TYR A 110 11.25 12.27 2.72
CA TYR A 110 11.93 11.85 3.96
C TYR A 110 11.51 12.64 5.19
N SER A 111 12.00 12.28 6.38
CA SER A 111 11.71 12.99 7.63
C SER A 111 12.11 14.46 7.61
N LYS A 112 13.11 14.82 6.82
CA LYS A 112 13.55 16.22 6.64
C LYS A 112 12.49 17.14 6.00
N ALA A 113 11.46 16.60 5.38
CA ALA A 113 10.37 17.38 4.81
C ALA A 113 9.36 17.87 5.89
N PHE A 114 9.48 17.38 7.10
CA PHE A 114 8.59 17.70 8.23
C PHE A 114 9.32 18.57 9.26
N SER A 115 8.55 19.38 9.99
CA SER A 115 9.09 20.29 11.01
C SER A 115 9.58 19.58 12.28
N SER A 116 9.02 18.39 12.56
CA SER A 116 9.39 17.55 13.69
C SER A 116 8.97 16.09 13.44
N PRO A 117 9.50 15.13 14.23
CA PRO A 117 9.04 13.74 14.19
C PRO A 117 7.54 13.60 14.47
N GLU A 118 6.99 14.39 15.40
CA GLU A 118 5.56 14.39 15.72
C GLU A 118 4.72 14.90 14.56
N ALA A 119 5.21 15.90 13.82
CA ALA A 119 4.55 16.42 12.64
C ALA A 119 4.51 15.36 11.51
N GLU A 120 5.58 14.59 11.36
CA GLU A 120 5.64 13.47 10.41
C GLU A 120 4.63 12.37 10.78
N LEU A 121 4.59 11.96 12.06
CA LEU A 121 3.64 10.95 12.54
C LEU A 121 2.19 11.38 12.30
N THR A 122 1.86 12.59 12.74
CA THR A 122 0.51 13.16 12.55
C THR A 122 0.12 13.22 11.07
N HIS A 123 1.05 13.60 10.19
CA HIS A 123 0.81 13.63 8.76
C HIS A 123 0.50 12.24 8.22
N HIS A 124 1.31 11.24 8.55
CA HIS A 124 1.10 9.87 8.07
C HIS A 124 -0.18 9.23 8.63
N GLU A 125 -0.53 9.51 9.88
CA GLU A 125 -1.80 9.06 10.45
C GLU A 125 -3.00 9.65 9.70
N ASN A 126 -2.97 10.94 9.39
CA ASN A 126 -4.02 11.60 8.61
C ASN A 126 -4.10 11.04 7.17
N GLU A 127 -2.97 10.77 6.54
CA GLU A 127 -2.91 10.15 5.22
C GLU A 127 -3.53 8.73 5.23
N LEU A 128 -3.23 7.93 6.25
CA LEU A 128 -3.82 6.60 6.41
C LEU A 128 -5.32 6.65 6.61
N GLU A 129 -5.82 7.58 7.41
CA GLU A 129 -7.26 7.76 7.59
C GLU A 129 -7.95 8.20 6.29
N ALA A 130 -7.38 9.15 5.56
CA ALA A 130 -7.90 9.60 4.27
C ALA A 130 -7.90 8.46 3.22
N ALA A 131 -6.83 7.67 3.18
CA ALA A 131 -6.72 6.51 2.29
C ALA A 131 -7.78 5.44 2.63
N LYS A 132 -7.97 5.17 3.92
CA LYS A 132 -8.99 4.24 4.42
C LYS A 132 -10.40 4.70 4.07
N GLU A 133 -10.71 5.98 4.31
CA GLU A 133 -12.02 6.55 3.97
C GLU A 133 -12.30 6.46 2.47
N PHE A 134 -11.33 6.86 1.64
CA PHE A 134 -11.46 6.72 0.20
C PHE A 134 -11.75 5.28 -0.22
N LEU A 135 -10.98 4.33 0.31
CA LEU A 135 -11.09 2.91 -0.07
C LEU A 135 -12.41 2.30 0.43
N ALA A 136 -12.85 2.66 1.64
CA ALA A 136 -14.13 2.21 2.19
C ALA A 136 -15.34 2.58 1.33
N ASN A 137 -15.26 3.74 0.64
CA ASN A 137 -16.30 4.19 -0.29
C ASN A 137 -16.24 3.50 -1.66
N LYS A 138 -15.18 2.75 -1.96
CA LYS A 138 -14.97 2.09 -3.26
C LYS A 138 -15.14 0.58 -3.20
N LEU A 139 -14.76 -0.05 -2.09
CA LEU A 139 -14.80 -1.50 -1.96
C LEU A 139 -16.20 -2.02 -1.57
N PRO A 140 -16.52 -3.26 -1.94
CA PRO A 140 -17.79 -3.87 -1.53
C PRO A 140 -17.86 -4.07 -0.01
N ASN A 141 -19.07 -4.15 0.50
CA ASN A 141 -19.33 -4.49 1.90
C ASN A 141 -18.69 -5.84 2.28
N GLY A 142 -18.21 -5.94 3.51
CA GLY A 142 -17.58 -7.17 4.03
C GLY A 142 -16.05 -7.19 3.90
N ILE A 143 -15.45 -6.17 3.30
CA ILE A 143 -13.99 -5.97 3.30
C ILE A 143 -13.61 -5.13 4.52
N THR A 144 -12.72 -5.66 5.35
CA THR A 144 -12.11 -4.92 6.46
C THR A 144 -10.89 -4.16 5.96
N ILE A 145 -10.74 -2.90 6.35
CA ILE A 145 -9.58 -2.09 6.01
C ILE A 145 -8.85 -1.73 7.30
N GLU A 146 -7.61 -2.18 7.42
CA GLU A 146 -6.70 -1.84 8.51
C GLU A 146 -5.64 -0.85 8.04
N THR A 147 -5.17 -0.02 8.95
CA THR A 147 -4.07 0.92 8.71
C THR A 147 -2.92 0.60 9.63
N VAL A 148 -1.70 0.66 9.11
CA VAL A 148 -0.48 0.38 9.86
C VAL A 148 0.56 1.45 9.55
N LEU A 149 1.09 2.09 10.59
CA LEU A 149 2.22 3.00 10.49
C LEU A 149 3.45 2.36 11.13
N VAL A 150 4.48 2.15 10.33
CA VAL A 150 5.76 1.64 10.83
C VAL A 150 6.62 2.82 11.27
N VAL A 151 6.98 2.81 12.54
CA VAL A 151 7.77 3.86 13.20
C VAL A 151 9.13 3.29 13.63
N ARG A 152 10.06 4.18 13.96
CA ARG A 152 11.37 3.80 14.51
C ARG A 152 11.30 3.61 16.01
#